data_5af6602ee29444d9835cf2ccad3866a2
#
_entry.id   5af6602ee29444d9835cf2ccad3866a2
#
_cell.length_a   1.000
_cell.length_b   1.000
_cell.length_c   1.000
_cell.angle_alpha   90.00
_cell.angle_beta   90.00
_cell.angle_gamma   90.00
#
_symmetry.space_group_name_H-M   'P 1'
#
loop_
_entity.id
_entity.type
_entity.pdbx_description
1 polymer ?
#
loop_
_entity_poly.entity_id
_entity_poly.type
_entity_poly.pdbx_seq_one_letter_code
_entity_poly.pdbx_strand_id
1 'polypeptide(L)'
;MTNPRISIVIPTAECEGKKFLPRCLNSIKSQSYINYEIIVVEEGKVAYNMNCGIKKATGDIIKILCHDDYFNGPLALEEIAIAWKGGWLVSGCVHDTGAEEFVMTHYPGWNDHIHRGFNTIGGLSVLAFENKDPLLFTEGLDWVVDIDFYKRAFLRYGLPRFLVTPNVVIGYGPHQTSFKLTEEQRTKEINLMVEKYGL
;
A
#
# COMPACT_ATOMS: atom_id res chain seq x y z
N MET A 1 24.34 3.76 -10.68
CA MET A 1 23.01 3.31 -10.18
C MET A 1 22.08 4.50 -10.28
N THR A 2 20.88 4.33 -10.81
CA THR A 2 19.85 5.39 -10.82
C THR A 2 19.46 5.69 -9.37
N ASN A 3 19.31 6.96 -9.02
CA ASN A 3 18.85 7.41 -7.71
C ASN A 3 17.39 7.93 -7.87
N PRO A 4 16.38 7.03 -8.01
CA PRO A 4 15.03 7.42 -8.36
C PRO A 4 14.40 8.24 -7.24
N ARG A 5 13.67 9.30 -7.57
CA ARG A 5 12.89 10.04 -6.57
C ARG A 5 11.64 9.25 -6.18
N ILE A 6 11.36 9.14 -4.87
CA ILE A 6 10.22 8.42 -4.35
C ILE A 6 9.18 9.41 -3.79
N SER A 7 7.96 9.38 -4.34
CA SER A 7 6.82 10.11 -3.79
C SER A 7 6.07 9.20 -2.82
N ILE A 8 6.12 9.52 -1.53
CA ILE A 8 5.42 8.77 -0.49
C ILE A 8 4.03 9.39 -0.31
N VAL A 9 3.02 8.68 -0.78
CA VAL A 9 1.62 9.11 -0.70
C VAL A 9 0.99 8.51 0.56
N ILE A 10 0.52 9.39 1.44
CA ILE A 10 -0.10 9.02 2.72
C ILE A 10 -1.59 9.43 2.67
N PRO A 11 -2.50 8.48 2.33
CA PRO A 11 -3.91 8.72 2.50
C PRO A 11 -4.24 8.77 3.99
N THR A 12 -4.91 9.82 4.43
CA THR A 12 -5.40 9.95 5.82
C THR A 12 -6.85 10.41 5.83
N ALA A 13 -7.51 10.28 6.96
CA ALA A 13 -8.87 10.71 7.17
C ALA A 13 -9.07 11.12 8.63
N GLU A 14 -10.09 11.93 8.91
CA GLU A 14 -10.53 12.18 10.28
C GLU A 14 -11.14 10.88 10.85
N CYS A 15 -10.31 10.13 11.54
CA CYS A 15 -10.66 8.85 12.15
C CYS A 15 -9.77 8.55 13.36
N GLU A 16 -10.13 7.54 14.13
CA GLU A 16 -9.37 7.10 15.29
C GLU A 16 -7.91 6.73 14.94
N GLY A 17 -7.66 6.19 13.75
CA GLY A 17 -6.32 5.83 13.26
C GLY A 17 -5.40 7.02 13.03
N LYS A 18 -5.93 8.24 12.85
CA LYS A 18 -5.11 9.45 12.60
C LYS A 18 -4.09 9.74 13.70
N LYS A 19 -4.32 9.30 14.92
CA LYS A 19 -3.35 9.39 16.03
C LYS A 19 -2.01 8.73 15.74
N PHE A 20 -1.94 7.80 14.76
CA PHE A 20 -0.73 7.11 14.36
C PHE A 20 0.08 7.86 13.28
N LEU A 21 -0.49 8.88 12.64
CA LEU A 21 0.20 9.66 11.60
C LEU A 21 1.58 10.22 12.04
N PRO A 22 1.77 10.70 13.29
CA PRO A 22 3.09 11.13 13.75
C PRO A 22 4.14 10.00 13.71
N ARG A 23 3.77 8.76 14.05
CA ARG A 23 4.64 7.58 13.99
C ARG A 23 5.00 7.28 12.54
N CYS A 24 4.03 7.29 11.63
CA CYS A 24 4.24 7.13 10.18
C CYS A 24 5.25 8.15 9.66
N LEU A 25 5.03 9.44 9.91
CA LEU A 25 5.92 10.53 9.46
C LEU A 25 7.34 10.43 10.06
N ASN A 26 7.46 10.04 11.33
CA ASN A 26 8.77 9.86 11.96
C ASN A 26 9.55 8.71 11.33
N SER A 27 8.90 7.61 10.96
CA SER A 27 9.55 6.49 10.28
C SER A 27 10.09 6.88 8.90
N ILE A 28 9.43 7.80 8.19
CA ILE A 28 9.92 8.34 6.92
C ILE A 28 11.15 9.24 7.15
N LYS A 29 11.09 10.12 8.13
CA LYS A 29 12.20 11.04 8.45
C LYS A 29 13.47 10.32 8.92
N SER A 30 13.33 9.10 9.44
CA SER A 30 14.47 8.26 9.88
C SER A 30 15.09 7.42 8.76
N GLN A 31 14.61 7.53 7.51
CA GLN A 31 15.18 6.77 6.40
C GLN A 31 16.56 7.27 6.00
N SER A 32 17.48 6.35 5.65
CA SER A 32 18.80 6.65 5.09
C SER A 32 18.70 7.25 3.68
N TYR A 33 17.72 6.83 2.91
CA TYR A 33 17.44 7.33 1.57
C TYR A 33 16.76 8.69 1.63
N ILE A 34 17.38 9.72 1.04
CA ILE A 34 16.93 11.13 1.17
C ILE A 34 16.23 11.70 -0.07
N ASN A 35 16.27 10.97 -1.22
CA ASN A 35 15.63 11.46 -2.45
C ASN A 35 14.15 11.09 -2.51
N TYR A 36 13.36 11.66 -1.61
CA TYR A 36 11.92 11.47 -1.55
C TYR A 36 11.16 12.78 -1.32
N GLU A 37 9.86 12.70 -1.48
CA GLU A 37 8.88 13.70 -1.04
C GLU A 37 7.76 13.02 -0.28
N ILE A 38 7.07 13.76 0.58
CA ILE A 38 5.94 13.30 1.38
C ILE A 38 4.67 14.04 0.94
N ILE A 39 3.63 13.30 0.61
CA ILE A 39 2.35 13.84 0.15
C ILE A 39 1.25 13.28 1.06
N VAL A 40 0.82 14.07 2.03
CA VAL A 40 -0.31 13.73 2.92
C VAL A 40 -1.59 14.26 2.30
N VAL A 41 -2.61 13.42 2.17
CA VAL A 41 -3.91 13.79 1.60
C VAL A 41 -5.05 13.40 2.52
N GLU A 42 -5.92 14.37 2.81
CA GLU A 42 -7.07 14.25 3.68
C GLU A 42 -8.29 14.98 3.07
N GLU A 43 -8.73 14.54 1.90
CA GLU A 43 -9.80 15.21 1.14
C GLU A 43 -11.07 14.34 1.02
N GLY A 44 -10.97 13.03 1.28
CA GLY A 44 -12.07 12.09 1.11
C GLY A 44 -11.77 10.66 1.59
N LYS A 45 -12.40 9.68 0.94
CA LYS A 45 -12.13 8.26 1.21
C LYS A 45 -10.73 7.84 0.75
N VAL A 46 -10.26 6.68 1.20
CA VAL A 46 -8.89 6.19 1.00
C VAL A 46 -8.48 6.16 -0.48
N ALA A 47 -9.30 5.60 -1.37
CA ALA A 47 -8.99 5.53 -2.81
C ALA A 47 -8.90 6.92 -3.46
N TYR A 48 -9.83 7.82 -3.13
CA TYR A 48 -9.80 9.21 -3.58
C TYR A 48 -8.54 9.94 -3.10
N ASN A 49 -8.20 9.80 -1.82
CA ASN A 49 -6.99 10.42 -1.25
C ASN A 49 -5.71 9.89 -1.91
N MET A 50 -5.63 8.58 -2.17
CA MET A 50 -4.51 8.01 -2.92
C MET A 50 -4.43 8.62 -4.32
N ASN A 51 -5.54 8.71 -5.04
CA ASN A 51 -5.58 9.30 -6.38
C ASN A 51 -5.17 10.77 -6.40
N CYS A 52 -5.61 11.56 -5.42
CA CYS A 52 -5.17 12.94 -5.25
C CYS A 52 -3.66 13.04 -4.99
N GLY A 53 -3.13 12.15 -4.14
CA GLY A 53 -1.69 12.08 -3.87
C GLY A 53 -0.88 11.66 -5.08
N ILE A 54 -1.33 10.67 -5.84
CA ILE A 54 -0.71 10.22 -7.09
C ILE A 54 -0.61 11.38 -8.09
N LYS A 55 -1.69 12.16 -8.26
CA LYS A 55 -1.70 13.33 -9.16
C LYS A 55 -0.75 14.46 -8.72
N LYS A 56 -0.42 14.54 -7.43
CA LYS A 56 0.53 15.52 -6.87
C LYS A 56 1.98 15.01 -6.89
N ALA A 57 2.19 13.71 -7.12
CA ALA A 57 3.50 13.07 -7.07
C ALA A 57 4.41 13.52 -8.22
N THR A 58 5.66 13.85 -7.92
CA THR A 58 6.68 14.29 -8.88
C THR A 58 7.86 13.33 -9.00
N GLY A 59 7.93 12.32 -8.12
CA GLY A 59 8.98 11.30 -8.15
C GLY A 59 8.80 10.26 -9.25
N ASP A 60 9.81 9.44 -9.47
CA ASP A 60 9.80 8.34 -10.43
C ASP A 60 8.95 7.16 -9.94
N ILE A 61 8.92 6.99 -8.62
CA ILE A 61 8.24 5.90 -7.91
C ILE A 61 7.18 6.49 -6.98
N ILE A 62 5.98 5.94 -7.02
CA ILE A 62 4.95 6.19 -6.02
C ILE A 62 5.00 5.06 -4.99
N LYS A 63 5.16 5.42 -3.73
CA LYS A 63 5.08 4.52 -2.57
C LYS A 63 3.84 4.87 -1.75
N ILE A 64 2.91 3.93 -1.64
CA ILE A 64 1.77 4.10 -0.74
C ILE A 64 2.20 3.75 0.69
N LEU A 65 1.84 4.57 1.66
CA LEU A 65 2.02 4.30 3.08
C LEU A 65 0.80 4.83 3.85
N CYS A 66 -0.05 3.96 4.35
CA CYS A 66 -1.21 4.37 5.13
C CYS A 66 -0.79 5.04 6.43
N HIS A 67 -1.61 5.98 6.93
CA HIS A 67 -1.25 6.82 8.08
C HIS A 67 -1.07 6.05 9.40
N ASP A 68 -1.60 4.83 9.49
CA ASP A 68 -1.48 3.91 10.64
C ASP A 68 -0.30 2.93 10.52
N ASP A 69 0.35 2.88 9.34
CA ASP A 69 1.51 2.06 9.04
C ASP A 69 2.82 2.86 9.15
N TYR A 70 3.95 2.16 9.17
CA TYR A 70 5.27 2.79 9.22
C TYR A 70 6.36 1.89 8.63
N PHE A 71 7.50 2.49 8.26
CA PHE A 71 8.65 1.72 7.78
C PHE A 71 9.33 0.94 8.89
N ASN A 72 9.70 -0.31 8.58
CA ASN A 72 10.41 -1.21 9.47
C ASN A 72 11.93 -0.98 9.36
N GLY A 73 12.43 0.00 10.11
CA GLY A 73 13.84 0.36 10.10
C GLY A 73 14.22 1.43 9.06
N PRO A 74 15.50 1.86 9.06
CA PRO A 74 15.94 3.03 8.31
C PRO A 74 16.27 2.77 6.83
N LEU A 75 16.28 1.52 6.37
CA LEU A 75 16.73 1.15 5.02
C LEU A 75 15.59 0.86 4.04
N ALA A 76 14.33 0.96 4.47
CA ALA A 76 13.18 0.54 3.66
C ALA A 76 13.08 1.25 2.31
N LEU A 77 13.32 2.56 2.25
CA LEU A 77 13.31 3.31 0.98
C LEU A 77 14.52 2.99 0.12
N GLU A 78 15.69 2.77 0.71
CA GLU A 78 16.90 2.37 0.00
C GLU A 78 16.73 0.99 -0.67
N GLU A 79 16.15 0.03 0.06
CA GLU A 79 15.84 -1.29 -0.47
C GLU A 79 14.87 -1.23 -1.65
N ILE A 80 13.84 -0.39 -1.57
CA ILE A 80 12.92 -0.13 -2.68
C ILE A 80 13.68 0.46 -3.88
N ALA A 81 14.51 1.48 -3.67
CA ALA A 81 15.27 2.14 -4.73
C ALA A 81 16.25 1.18 -5.44
N ILE A 82 16.93 0.32 -4.67
CA ILE A 82 17.87 -0.70 -5.19
C ILE A 82 17.11 -1.78 -5.98
N ALA A 83 15.98 -2.24 -5.46
CA ALA A 83 15.17 -3.28 -6.09
C ALA A 83 14.40 -2.79 -7.32
N TRP A 84 14.23 -1.48 -7.48
CA TRP A 84 13.41 -0.89 -8.54
C TRP A 84 13.90 -1.20 -9.96
N LYS A 85 13.00 -1.65 -10.83
CA LYS A 85 13.26 -1.93 -12.26
C LYS A 85 12.13 -1.48 -13.18
N GLY A 86 11.25 -0.58 -12.69
CA GLY A 86 10.03 -0.18 -13.39
C GLY A 86 8.82 -1.06 -13.07
N GLY A 87 7.65 -0.66 -13.54
CA GLY A 87 6.38 -1.33 -13.31
C GLY A 87 5.89 -1.21 -11.87
N TRP A 88 5.91 -2.30 -11.14
CA TRP A 88 5.48 -2.32 -9.73
C TRP A 88 6.27 -3.30 -8.88
N LEU A 89 6.33 -2.98 -7.58
CA LEU A 89 7.05 -3.72 -6.55
C LEU A 89 6.17 -3.86 -5.32
N VAL A 90 6.26 -5.00 -4.64
CA VAL A 90 5.62 -5.24 -3.35
C VAL A 90 6.62 -5.79 -2.36
N SER A 91 6.57 -5.29 -1.12
CA SER A 91 7.48 -5.72 -0.06
C SER A 91 6.81 -6.64 0.94
N GLY A 92 7.61 -7.40 1.70
CA GLY A 92 7.14 -8.03 2.91
C GLY A 92 6.67 -7.01 3.95
N CYS A 93 5.90 -7.48 4.93
CA CYS A 93 5.48 -6.67 6.07
C CYS A 93 5.40 -7.50 7.34
N VAL A 94 5.37 -6.81 8.47
CA VAL A 94 4.99 -7.36 9.78
C VAL A 94 3.73 -6.66 10.26
N HIS A 95 2.94 -7.33 11.10
CA HIS A 95 1.74 -6.75 11.68
C HIS A 95 1.99 -6.37 13.14
N ASP A 96 1.60 -5.14 13.50
CA ASP A 96 1.72 -4.58 14.85
C ASP A 96 0.33 -4.38 15.46
N THR A 97 0.00 -5.14 16.49
CA THR A 97 -1.27 -5.02 17.22
C THR A 97 -1.22 -4.01 18.36
N GLY A 98 -0.07 -3.36 18.55
CA GLY A 98 0.21 -2.52 19.72
C GLY A 98 0.61 -3.32 20.97
N ALA A 99 0.74 -4.65 20.87
CA ALA A 99 1.41 -5.48 21.87
C ALA A 99 2.94 -5.35 21.72
N GLU A 100 3.71 -5.81 22.72
CA GLU A 100 5.18 -5.69 22.69
C GLU A 100 5.87 -6.50 21.57
N GLU A 101 5.16 -7.47 20.99
CA GLU A 101 5.70 -8.34 19.92
C GLU A 101 4.90 -8.22 18.64
N PHE A 102 5.60 -8.28 17.48
CA PHE A 102 4.99 -8.40 16.16
C PHE A 102 4.27 -9.75 16.03
N VAL A 103 3.00 -9.71 15.65
CA VAL A 103 2.14 -10.91 15.66
C VAL A 103 2.38 -11.80 14.46
N MET A 104 2.73 -11.24 13.31
CA MET A 104 2.87 -12.02 12.07
C MET A 104 3.77 -11.30 11.07
N THR A 105 4.70 -12.05 10.48
CA THR A 105 5.45 -11.62 9.30
C THR A 105 4.74 -12.17 8.06
N HIS A 106 4.53 -11.33 7.06
CA HIS A 106 3.93 -11.69 5.79
C HIS A 106 4.94 -11.48 4.65
N TYR A 107 5.10 -12.48 3.81
CA TYR A 107 5.90 -12.45 2.59
C TYR A 107 4.99 -12.46 1.39
N PRO A 108 5.09 -11.46 0.48
CA PRO A 108 4.18 -11.36 -0.64
C PRO A 108 4.39 -12.47 -1.66
N GLY A 109 3.30 -12.91 -2.25
CA GLY A 109 3.28 -13.86 -3.37
C GLY A 109 2.14 -13.56 -4.32
N TRP A 110 2.28 -13.93 -5.59
CA TRP A 110 1.19 -13.79 -6.55
C TRP A 110 0.23 -14.97 -6.48
N ASN A 111 -1.07 -14.67 -6.56
CA ASN A 111 -2.14 -15.66 -6.69
C ASN A 111 -3.06 -15.23 -7.83
N ASP A 112 -3.25 -16.08 -8.85
CA ASP A 112 -4.10 -15.79 -10.00
C ASP A 112 -5.56 -15.55 -9.62
N HIS A 113 -5.99 -16.10 -8.48
CA HIS A 113 -7.32 -15.93 -7.91
C HIS A 113 -7.42 -14.81 -6.86
N ILE A 114 -6.45 -13.87 -6.84
CA ILE A 114 -6.44 -12.76 -5.87
C ILE A 114 -7.78 -11.99 -5.87
N HIS A 115 -8.41 -11.83 -7.03
CA HIS A 115 -9.71 -11.16 -7.22
C HIS A 115 -10.88 -11.87 -6.53
N ARG A 116 -10.70 -13.10 -6.03
CA ARG A 116 -11.69 -13.83 -5.21
C ARG A 116 -11.51 -13.59 -3.70
N GLY A 117 -10.73 -12.60 -3.30
CA GLY A 117 -10.46 -12.28 -1.90
C GLY A 117 -9.23 -12.98 -1.31
N PHE A 118 -8.47 -13.73 -2.11
CA PHE A 118 -7.22 -14.37 -1.67
C PHE A 118 -6.04 -13.41 -1.80
N ASN A 119 -6.03 -12.34 -0.99
CA ASN A 119 -4.92 -11.40 -0.99
C ASN A 119 -3.66 -12.01 -0.36
N THR A 120 -2.76 -12.46 -1.23
CA THR A 120 -1.45 -13.03 -0.86
C THR A 120 -0.31 -12.00 -0.97
N ILE A 121 -0.61 -10.76 -1.36
CA ILE A 121 0.38 -9.68 -1.48
C ILE A 121 0.51 -8.91 -0.18
N GLY A 122 -0.59 -8.57 0.45
CA GLY A 122 -0.64 -7.73 1.65
C GLY A 122 -1.41 -6.43 1.42
N GLY A 123 -1.49 -5.57 2.44
CA GLY A 123 -2.20 -4.31 2.41
C GLY A 123 -1.50 -3.24 1.55
N LEU A 124 -2.17 -2.10 1.36
CA LEU A 124 -1.73 -1.00 0.48
C LEU A 124 -0.30 -0.52 0.74
N SER A 125 0.14 -0.53 1.99
CA SER A 125 1.45 0.00 2.37
C SER A 125 2.64 -0.86 1.94
N VAL A 126 2.44 -2.07 1.40
CA VAL A 126 3.53 -2.85 0.78
C VAL A 126 3.84 -2.42 -0.66
N LEU A 127 2.96 -1.62 -1.28
CA LEU A 127 2.96 -1.28 -2.70
C LEU A 127 3.88 -0.10 -3.02
N ALA A 128 4.68 -0.27 -4.10
CA ALA A 128 5.34 0.79 -4.84
C ALA A 128 5.16 0.57 -6.34
N PHE A 129 4.96 1.63 -7.14
CA PHE A 129 4.74 1.52 -8.58
C PHE A 129 5.25 2.76 -9.32
N GLU A 130 5.41 2.64 -10.64
CA GLU A 130 5.95 3.73 -11.45
C GLU A 130 4.99 4.90 -11.59
N ASN A 131 5.54 6.12 -11.60
CA ASN A 131 4.78 7.35 -11.77
C ASN A 131 4.60 7.76 -13.25
N LYS A 132 5.16 7.01 -14.18
CA LYS A 132 4.96 7.24 -15.60
C LYS A 132 3.59 6.72 -16.02
N ASP A 133 2.62 7.61 -16.27
CA ASP A 133 1.22 7.24 -16.58
C ASP A 133 0.64 6.30 -15.50
N PRO A 134 0.57 6.73 -14.23
CA PRO A 134 0.30 5.85 -13.11
C PRO A 134 -1.13 5.30 -13.14
N LEU A 135 -1.29 4.06 -12.69
CA LEU A 135 -2.60 3.51 -12.38
C LEU A 135 -3.23 4.27 -11.22
N LEU A 136 -4.51 4.59 -11.34
CA LEU A 136 -5.29 5.15 -10.26
C LEU A 136 -6.09 4.05 -9.54
N PHE A 137 -6.40 4.23 -8.28
CA PHE A 137 -7.25 3.33 -7.52
C PHE A 137 -8.71 3.46 -7.94
N THR A 138 -9.44 2.37 -7.93
CA THR A 138 -10.89 2.37 -8.21
C THR A 138 -11.62 2.94 -7.01
N GLU A 139 -12.25 4.09 -7.19
CA GLU A 139 -13.06 4.72 -6.16
C GLU A 139 -14.37 3.94 -5.94
N GLY A 140 -14.85 3.95 -4.69
CA GLY A 140 -16.05 3.22 -4.30
C GLY A 140 -15.80 1.81 -3.77
N LEU A 141 -14.57 1.32 -3.81
CA LEU A 141 -14.13 0.11 -3.11
C LEU A 141 -13.53 0.50 -1.75
N ASP A 142 -13.95 -0.20 -0.71
CA ASP A 142 -13.49 0.03 0.65
C ASP A 142 -12.63 -1.15 1.18
N TRP A 143 -12.90 -2.39 0.73
CA TRP A 143 -12.18 -3.58 1.19
C TRP A 143 -11.19 -4.14 0.17
N VAL A 144 -11.61 -4.31 -1.09
CA VAL A 144 -10.79 -4.93 -2.14
C VAL A 144 -10.07 -3.90 -3.02
N VAL A 145 -9.90 -2.69 -2.53
CA VAL A 145 -9.25 -1.59 -3.25
C VAL A 145 -7.79 -1.91 -3.64
N ASP A 146 -7.08 -2.62 -2.79
CA ASP A 146 -5.74 -3.15 -3.02
C ASP A 146 -5.77 -4.30 -4.05
N ILE A 147 -6.66 -5.25 -3.88
CA ILE A 147 -6.84 -6.41 -4.78
C ILE A 147 -7.14 -5.96 -6.21
N ASP A 148 -8.06 -4.99 -6.39
CA ASP A 148 -8.37 -4.44 -7.71
C ASP A 148 -7.14 -3.77 -8.33
N PHE A 149 -6.40 -2.99 -7.55
CA PHE A 149 -5.17 -2.35 -8.03
C PHE A 149 -4.13 -3.39 -8.44
N TYR A 150 -3.89 -4.41 -7.62
CA TYR A 150 -2.92 -5.48 -7.90
C TYR A 150 -3.29 -6.26 -9.18
N LYS A 151 -4.58 -6.57 -9.36
CA LYS A 151 -5.03 -7.26 -10.58
C LYS A 151 -4.81 -6.40 -11.83
N ARG A 152 -5.13 -5.10 -11.79
CA ARG A 152 -4.88 -4.17 -12.90
C ARG A 152 -3.39 -3.95 -13.17
N ALA A 153 -2.57 -3.85 -12.11
CA ALA A 153 -1.12 -3.75 -12.23
C ALA A 153 -0.53 -5.01 -12.88
N PHE A 154 -0.99 -6.20 -12.48
CA PHE A 154 -0.58 -7.44 -13.13
C PHE A 154 -0.97 -7.49 -14.62
N LEU A 155 -2.18 -7.09 -14.96
CA LEU A 155 -2.64 -7.06 -16.37
C LEU A 155 -1.83 -6.09 -17.23
N ARG A 156 -1.32 -5.01 -16.64
CA ARG A 156 -0.55 -3.97 -17.34
C ARG A 156 0.95 -4.28 -17.40
N TYR A 157 1.53 -4.77 -16.30
CA TYR A 157 2.98 -4.86 -16.11
C TYR A 157 3.49 -6.30 -15.93
N GLY A 158 2.60 -7.29 -15.79
CA GLY A 158 2.96 -8.63 -15.38
C GLY A 158 3.22 -8.74 -13.87
N LEU A 159 3.98 -9.74 -13.46
CA LEU A 159 4.29 -10.00 -12.06
C LEU A 159 5.03 -8.81 -11.40
N PRO A 160 4.75 -8.52 -10.11
CA PRO A 160 5.51 -7.53 -9.37
C PRO A 160 6.95 -8.00 -9.14
N ARG A 161 7.83 -7.05 -8.87
CA ARG A 161 9.06 -7.39 -8.17
C ARG A 161 8.75 -7.63 -6.70
N PHE A 162 9.11 -8.79 -6.21
CA PHE A 162 8.95 -9.16 -4.81
C PHE A 162 10.20 -8.74 -4.03
N LEU A 163 10.04 -7.83 -3.08
CA LEU A 163 11.03 -7.52 -2.07
C LEU A 163 10.65 -8.30 -0.80
N VAL A 164 11.33 -9.41 -0.56
CA VAL A 164 10.97 -10.32 0.54
C VAL A 164 11.28 -9.75 1.93
N THR A 165 12.12 -8.70 2.03
CA THR A 165 12.38 -8.02 3.30
C THR A 165 11.07 -7.42 3.83
N PRO A 166 10.69 -7.68 5.10
CA PRO A 166 9.52 -7.06 5.71
C PRO A 166 9.85 -5.61 6.08
N ASN A 167 9.79 -4.70 5.10
CA ASN A 167 10.19 -3.30 5.27
C ASN A 167 9.07 -2.35 5.67
N VAL A 168 7.87 -2.87 5.89
CA VAL A 168 6.71 -2.11 6.37
C VAL A 168 6.11 -2.81 7.59
N VAL A 169 5.71 -2.02 8.57
CA VAL A 169 4.89 -2.47 9.71
C VAL A 169 3.46 -1.99 9.49
N ILE A 170 2.54 -2.93 9.43
CA ILE A 170 1.10 -2.70 9.27
C ILE A 170 0.48 -2.57 10.67
N GLY A 171 -0.14 -1.44 10.95
CA GLY A 171 -0.89 -1.22 12.18
C GLY A 171 -2.18 -2.02 12.17
N TYR A 172 -2.25 -3.11 12.94
CA TYR A 172 -3.37 -4.04 12.96
C TYR A 172 -4.30 -3.79 14.14
N GLY A 173 -5.58 -3.49 13.88
CA GLY A 173 -6.53 -3.26 14.96
C GLY A 173 -7.87 -2.68 14.50
N PRO A 174 -8.79 -2.42 15.46
CA PRO A 174 -10.18 -2.01 15.19
C PRO A 174 -10.30 -0.63 14.51
N HIS A 175 -9.23 0.15 14.44
CA HIS A 175 -9.19 1.42 13.70
C HIS A 175 -9.22 1.21 12.17
N GLN A 176 -8.78 0.04 11.68
CA GLN A 176 -8.74 -0.26 10.26
C GLN A 176 -10.13 -0.42 9.65
N THR A 177 -10.29 -0.02 8.39
CA THR A 177 -11.53 -0.17 7.63
C THR A 177 -12.00 -1.63 7.56
N SER A 178 -11.08 -2.57 7.41
CA SER A 178 -11.38 -4.01 7.35
C SER A 178 -12.13 -4.55 8.58
N PHE A 179 -11.94 -3.96 9.77
CA PHE A 179 -12.67 -4.36 10.98
C PHE A 179 -14.08 -3.76 11.07
N LYS A 180 -14.37 -2.72 10.29
CA LYS A 180 -15.64 -1.98 10.33
C LYS A 180 -16.63 -2.46 9.27
N LEU A 181 -16.18 -3.19 8.26
CA LEU A 181 -17.03 -3.69 7.18
C LEU A 181 -17.79 -4.95 7.59
N THR A 182 -19.07 -5.00 7.24
CA THR A 182 -19.91 -6.19 7.39
C THR A 182 -19.51 -7.27 6.38
N GLU A 183 -19.90 -8.51 6.65
CA GLU A 183 -19.69 -9.62 5.72
C GLU A 183 -20.42 -9.42 4.39
N GLU A 184 -21.65 -8.82 4.44
CA GLU A 184 -22.40 -8.48 3.25
C GLU A 184 -21.66 -7.47 2.36
N GLN A 185 -21.06 -6.43 2.95
CA GLN A 185 -20.24 -5.45 2.21
C GLN A 185 -19.03 -6.09 1.55
N ARG A 186 -18.32 -6.96 2.27
CA ARG A 186 -17.17 -7.71 1.74
C ARG A 186 -17.58 -8.62 0.60
N THR A 187 -18.64 -9.41 0.79
CA THR A 187 -19.17 -10.31 -0.24
C THR A 187 -19.58 -9.55 -1.50
N LYS A 188 -20.24 -8.40 -1.33
CA LYS A 188 -20.62 -7.54 -2.47
C LYS A 188 -19.40 -7.10 -3.28
N GLU A 189 -18.34 -6.64 -2.62
CA GLU A 189 -17.13 -6.20 -3.32
C GLU A 189 -16.38 -7.37 -3.98
N ILE A 190 -16.32 -8.55 -3.36
CA ILE A 190 -15.77 -9.76 -4.00
C ILE A 190 -16.56 -10.14 -5.25
N ASN A 191 -17.90 -10.11 -5.18
CA ASN A 191 -18.72 -10.42 -6.35
C ASN A 191 -18.48 -9.45 -7.50
N LEU A 192 -18.28 -8.16 -7.22
CA LEU A 192 -17.87 -7.18 -8.23
C LEU A 192 -16.51 -7.53 -8.86
N MET A 193 -15.56 -8.02 -8.06
CA MET A 193 -14.25 -8.45 -8.58
C MET A 193 -14.36 -9.72 -9.44
N VAL A 194 -15.16 -10.70 -9.00
CA VAL A 194 -15.41 -11.94 -9.77
C VAL A 194 -16.12 -11.62 -11.08
N GLU A 195 -17.13 -10.74 -11.07
CA GLU A 195 -17.81 -10.29 -12.28
C GLU A 195 -16.83 -9.59 -13.26
N LYS A 196 -15.95 -8.74 -12.75
CA LYS A 196 -15.00 -7.98 -13.54
C LYS A 196 -13.87 -8.81 -14.13
N TYR A 197 -13.36 -9.80 -13.40
CA TYR A 197 -12.14 -10.55 -13.77
C TYR A 197 -12.36 -12.02 -14.10
N GLY A 198 -13.57 -12.49 -13.96
CA GLY A 198 -13.96 -13.88 -14.23
C GLY A 198 -13.85 -14.83 -13.03
N LEU A 199 -14.35 -16.04 -13.21
CA LEU A 199 -14.33 -17.10 -12.20
C LEU A 199 -12.94 -17.72 -12.02
#